data_f924b188c55f812da6eca6f4bc281576
#
_entry.id   f924b188c55f812da6eca6f4bc281576
#
_cell.length_a   1.000
_cell.length_b   1.000
_cell.length_c   1.000
_cell.angle_alpha   90.00
_cell.angle_beta   90.00
_cell.angle_gamma   90.00
#
_symmetry.space_group_name_H-M   'P 1'
#
loop_
_entity.id
_entity.type
_entity.pdbx_description
1 polymer ?
#
loop_
_entity_poly.entity_id
_entity_poly.type
_entity_poly.pdbx_seq_one_letter_code
_entity_poly.pdbx_strand_id
1 'polypeptide(L)'
;IGALARVAPEPAPGTGSIIHGDASPDQVLVSRSGTLLLTDFDRARMGAAALDVASYAASSDPDMAPLFLRGYEQGGGRIPDARQMAVATLHARSLSLADPLREARPDKP
;
A
#
# COMPACT_ATOMS: atom_id res chain seq x y z
N ILE A 1 -8.17 16.89 2.68
CA ILE A 1 -8.14 15.75 1.77
C ILE A 1 -7.86 16.19 0.34
N GLY A 2 -8.51 17.23 -0.13
CA GLY A 2 -8.27 17.73 -1.47
C GLY A 2 -6.81 18.14 -1.70
N ALA A 3 -6.19 18.80 -0.72
CA ALA A 3 -4.79 19.18 -0.81
C ALA A 3 -3.86 17.95 -0.82
N LEU A 4 -4.17 16.94 -0.02
CA LEU A 4 -3.40 15.71 0.02
C LEU A 4 -3.56 14.90 -1.25
N ALA A 5 -4.75 14.92 -1.85
CA ALA A 5 -4.97 14.24 -3.11
C ALA A 5 -4.12 14.86 -4.24
N ARG A 6 -3.84 16.15 -4.17
CA ARG A 6 -2.99 16.82 -5.15
C ARG A 6 -1.53 16.40 -5.08
N VAL A 7 -1.07 15.93 -3.92
CA VAL A 7 0.31 15.45 -3.75
C VAL A 7 0.42 13.95 -3.92
N ALA A 8 -0.69 13.26 -4.22
CA ALA A 8 -0.65 11.83 -4.48
C ALA A 8 0.26 11.53 -5.67
N PRO A 9 1.05 10.45 -5.61
CA PRO A 9 1.89 10.09 -6.74
C PRO A 9 1.04 9.71 -7.95
N GLU A 10 1.41 10.24 -9.09
CA GLU A 10 0.77 9.92 -10.36
C GLU A 10 1.71 9.06 -11.19
N PRO A 11 1.19 8.01 -11.84
CA PRO A 11 2.04 7.22 -12.72
C PRO A 11 2.42 8.06 -13.95
N ALA A 12 3.66 7.91 -14.41
CA ALA A 12 4.04 8.49 -15.68
C ALA A 12 3.22 7.87 -16.80
N PRO A 13 2.97 8.60 -17.92
CA PRO A 13 2.20 8.04 -19.04
C PRO A 13 2.77 6.68 -19.46
N GLY A 14 1.91 5.68 -19.54
CA GLY A 14 2.29 4.32 -19.92
C GLY A 14 2.93 3.47 -18.83
N THR A 15 3.11 4.00 -17.62
CA THR A 15 3.75 3.26 -16.52
C THR A 15 2.80 2.98 -15.34
N GLY A 16 1.56 3.40 -15.44
CA GLY A 16 0.57 3.10 -14.42
C GLY A 16 0.27 1.61 -14.38
N SER A 17 -0.08 1.12 -13.21
CA SER A 17 -0.45 -0.29 -13.00
C SER A 17 -1.73 -0.37 -12.19
N ILE A 18 -2.30 -1.56 -12.13
CA ILE A 18 -3.41 -1.82 -11.21
C ILE A 18 -2.79 -1.99 -9.82
N ILE A 19 -3.27 -1.19 -8.88
CA ILE A 19 -2.82 -1.27 -7.49
C ILE A 19 -3.94 -1.83 -6.64
N HIS A 20 -3.56 -2.41 -5.50
CA HIS A 20 -4.51 -2.90 -4.49
C HIS A 20 -5.30 -1.74 -3.88
N GLY A 21 -4.62 -0.66 -3.59
CA GLY A 21 -5.23 0.56 -3.08
C GLY A 21 -5.35 0.62 -1.56
N ASP A 22 -5.14 -0.50 -0.87
CA ASP A 22 -5.24 -0.58 0.59
C ASP A 22 -4.32 -1.70 1.11
N ALA A 23 -3.15 -1.85 0.53
CA ALA A 23 -2.26 -2.95 0.86
C ALA A 23 -1.75 -2.84 2.30
N SER A 24 -1.87 -3.95 3.03
CA SER A 24 -1.39 -4.08 4.40
C SER A 24 -1.20 -5.56 4.73
N PRO A 25 -0.42 -5.87 5.77
CA PRO A 25 -0.27 -7.27 6.19
C PRO A 25 -1.60 -7.95 6.53
N ASP A 26 -2.61 -7.20 6.98
CA ASP A 26 -3.93 -7.74 7.30
C ASP A 26 -4.63 -8.34 6.09
N GLN A 27 -4.24 -7.90 4.89
CA GLN A 27 -4.89 -8.34 3.65
C GLN A 27 -4.17 -9.54 3.02
N VAL A 28 -3.17 -10.07 3.69
CA VAL A 28 -2.40 -11.22 3.19
C VAL A 28 -2.78 -12.46 3.97
N LEU A 29 -3.20 -13.49 3.24
CA LEU A 29 -3.51 -14.80 3.82
C LEU A 29 -2.45 -15.78 3.36
N VAL A 30 -2.13 -16.74 4.22
CA VAL A 30 -1.18 -17.81 3.90
C VAL A 30 -1.95 -19.13 3.86
N SER A 31 -1.91 -19.80 2.71
CA SER A 31 -2.55 -21.11 2.57
C SER A 31 -1.72 -22.19 3.25
N ARG A 32 -2.29 -23.39 3.39
CA ARG A 32 -1.58 -24.53 3.98
C ARG A 32 -0.32 -24.91 3.20
N SER A 33 -0.31 -24.65 1.90
CA SER A 33 0.85 -24.93 1.06
C SER A 33 1.91 -23.83 1.11
N GLY A 34 1.66 -22.76 1.86
CA GLY A 34 2.57 -21.61 1.93
C GLY A 34 2.35 -20.57 0.86
N THR A 35 1.30 -20.71 0.05
CA THR A 35 0.98 -19.71 -0.96
C THR A 35 0.39 -18.47 -0.29
N LEU A 36 0.88 -17.29 -0.70
CA LEU A 36 0.37 -16.02 -0.22
C LEU A 36 -0.78 -15.55 -1.11
N LEU A 37 -1.84 -15.11 -0.48
CA LEU A 37 -3.03 -14.59 -1.16
C LEU A 37 -3.29 -13.19 -0.66
N LEU A 38 -3.42 -12.25 -1.59
CA LEU A 38 -3.78 -10.88 -1.28
C LEU A 38 -5.31 -10.75 -1.41
N THR A 39 -5.94 -10.12 -0.43
CA THR A 39 -7.41 -10.05 -0.35
C THR A 39 -7.87 -8.60 -0.26
N ASP A 40 -9.18 -8.39 -0.34
CA ASP A 40 -9.86 -7.11 -0.15
C ASP A 40 -9.45 -6.06 -1.19
N PHE A 41 -9.86 -6.31 -2.43
CA PHE A 41 -9.55 -5.44 -3.57
C PHE A 41 -10.60 -4.34 -3.80
N ASP A 42 -11.36 -3.98 -2.79
CA ASP A 42 -12.42 -2.99 -2.92
C ASP A 42 -11.91 -1.63 -3.40
N ARG A 43 -10.65 -1.32 -3.13
CA ARG A 43 -10.03 -0.04 -3.53
C ARG A 43 -9.10 -0.17 -4.72
N ALA A 44 -9.13 -1.33 -5.39
CA ALA A 44 -8.26 -1.56 -6.55
C ALA A 44 -8.56 -0.54 -7.66
N ARG A 45 -7.50 -0.02 -8.23
CA ARG A 45 -7.60 1.00 -9.28
C ARG A 45 -6.26 1.14 -10.00
N MET A 46 -6.26 1.91 -11.07
CA MET A 46 -5.00 2.30 -11.72
C MET A 46 -4.29 3.33 -10.85
N GLY A 47 -3.00 3.19 -10.70
CA GLY A 47 -2.22 4.10 -9.90
C GLY A 47 -0.74 3.79 -9.92
N ALA A 48 0.03 4.52 -9.10
CA ALA A 48 1.45 4.30 -8.94
C ALA A 48 1.69 3.16 -7.95
N ALA A 49 2.55 2.22 -8.32
CA ALA A 49 2.88 1.09 -7.44
C ALA A 49 3.42 1.54 -6.08
N ALA A 50 4.05 2.72 -6.03
CA ALA A 50 4.55 3.28 -4.78
C ALA A 50 3.46 3.42 -3.71
N LEU A 51 2.19 3.62 -4.09
CA LEU A 51 1.09 3.69 -3.12
C LEU A 51 0.95 2.39 -2.35
N ASP A 52 0.99 1.25 -3.04
CA ASP A 52 0.88 -0.06 -2.38
C ASP A 52 2.11 -0.36 -1.53
N VAL A 53 3.30 -0.03 -2.05
CA VAL A 53 4.55 -0.27 -1.32
C VAL A 53 4.56 0.54 -0.02
N ALA A 54 4.21 1.83 -0.11
CA ALA A 54 4.18 2.70 1.07
C ALA A 54 3.10 2.28 2.06
N SER A 55 1.91 1.93 1.57
CA SER A 55 0.80 1.50 2.41
C SER A 55 1.17 0.24 3.19
N TYR A 56 1.74 -0.76 2.52
CA TYR A 56 2.15 -2.00 3.17
C TYR A 56 3.26 -1.76 4.19
N ALA A 57 4.29 -1.00 3.81
CA ALA A 57 5.40 -0.72 4.70
C ALA A 57 4.96 0.07 5.94
N ALA A 58 4.08 1.06 5.76
CA ALA A 58 3.57 1.87 6.87
C ALA A 58 2.68 1.07 7.82
N SER A 59 2.04 0.00 7.33
CA SER A 59 1.16 -0.85 8.12
C SER A 59 1.89 -2.03 8.77
N SER A 60 3.17 -2.22 8.42
CA SER A 60 3.98 -3.30 8.96
C SER A 60 4.66 -2.88 10.25
N ASP A 61 5.03 -3.85 11.08
CA ASP A 61 5.92 -3.57 12.20
C ASP A 61 7.22 -2.97 11.70
N PRO A 62 7.81 -2.00 12.43
CA PRO A 62 9.01 -1.30 11.96
C PRO A 62 10.18 -2.20 11.62
N ASP A 63 10.34 -3.32 12.32
CA ASP A 63 11.41 -4.28 12.05
C ASP A 63 11.09 -5.20 10.86
N MET A 64 9.83 -5.29 10.46
CA MET A 64 9.41 -6.12 9.32
C MET A 64 9.40 -5.35 8.00
N ALA A 65 9.23 -4.03 8.05
CA ALA A 65 9.16 -3.21 6.84
C ALA A 65 10.39 -3.35 5.93
N PRO A 66 11.63 -3.33 6.46
CA PRO A 66 12.81 -3.53 5.61
C PRO A 66 12.84 -4.90 4.93
N LEU A 67 12.34 -5.94 5.60
CA LEU A 67 12.27 -7.28 5.02
C LEU A 67 11.27 -7.32 3.88
N PHE A 68 10.13 -6.66 4.04
CA PHE A 68 9.15 -6.54 2.98
C PHE A 68 9.75 -5.84 1.76
N LEU A 69 10.42 -4.71 1.96
CA LEU A 69 11.01 -3.96 0.86
C LEU A 69 12.07 -4.78 0.13
N ARG A 70 12.89 -5.51 0.88
CA ARG A 70 13.88 -6.40 0.27
C ARG A 70 13.23 -7.48 -0.58
N GLY A 71 12.17 -8.10 -0.08
CA GLY A 71 11.45 -9.13 -0.83
C GLY A 71 10.79 -8.56 -2.08
N TYR A 72 10.26 -7.36 -1.97
CA TYR A 72 9.66 -6.68 -3.10
C TYR A 72 10.68 -6.45 -4.23
N GLU A 73 11.88 -5.97 -3.86
CA GLU A 73 12.95 -5.76 -4.81
C GLU A 73 13.45 -7.07 -5.42
N GLN A 74 13.63 -8.10 -4.60
CA GLN A 74 14.05 -9.42 -5.07
C GLN A 74 13.04 -10.04 -6.04
N GLY A 75 11.78 -9.72 -5.85
CA GLY A 75 10.71 -10.20 -6.73
C GLY A 75 10.57 -9.40 -8.03
N GLY A 76 11.44 -8.44 -8.26
CA GLY A 76 11.44 -7.63 -9.47
C GLY A 76 10.80 -6.26 -9.31
N GLY A 77 10.36 -5.92 -8.12
CA GLY A 77 9.80 -4.60 -7.85
C GLY A 77 10.87 -3.53 -7.78
N ARG A 78 10.49 -2.33 -8.13
CA ARG A 78 11.37 -1.18 -8.06
C ARG A 78 11.08 -0.41 -6.78
N ILE A 79 12.08 -0.30 -5.90
CA ILE A 79 11.92 0.45 -4.66
C ILE A 79 11.75 1.93 -4.99
N PRO A 80 10.66 2.58 -4.56
CA PRO A 80 10.49 4.01 -4.76
C PRO A 80 11.58 4.80 -4.04
N ASP A 81 11.96 5.94 -4.59
CA ASP A 81 12.92 6.80 -3.91
C ASP A 81 12.30 7.41 -2.64
N ALA A 82 13.13 8.11 -1.85
CA ALA A 82 12.68 8.65 -0.56
C ALA A 82 11.52 9.64 -0.73
N ARG A 83 11.55 10.44 -1.79
CA ARG A 83 10.48 11.41 -2.05
C ARG A 83 9.18 10.70 -2.42
N GLN A 84 9.26 9.72 -3.31
CA GLN A 84 8.09 8.94 -3.71
C GLN A 84 7.48 8.22 -2.52
N MET A 85 8.31 7.65 -1.65
CA MET A 85 7.84 6.98 -0.46
C MET A 85 7.17 7.96 0.51
N ALA A 86 7.75 9.14 0.70
CA ALA A 86 7.17 10.13 1.60
C ALA A 86 5.80 10.60 1.12
N VAL A 87 5.68 10.92 -0.17
CA VAL A 87 4.40 11.37 -0.75
C VAL A 87 3.37 10.24 -0.69
N ALA A 88 3.76 9.02 -1.05
CA ALA A 88 2.86 7.88 -1.05
C ALA A 88 2.39 7.53 0.36
N THR A 89 3.28 7.60 1.35
CA THR A 89 2.93 7.34 2.75
C THR A 89 1.92 8.37 3.25
N LEU A 90 2.15 9.63 2.93
CA LEU A 90 1.25 10.71 3.32
C LEU A 90 -0.13 10.50 2.69
N HIS A 91 -0.18 10.15 1.42
CA HIS A 91 -1.44 9.89 0.73
C HIS A 91 -2.17 8.69 1.33
N ALA A 92 -1.46 7.60 1.60
CA ALA A 92 -2.05 6.41 2.20
C ALA A 92 -2.66 6.72 3.57
N ARG A 93 -1.97 7.52 4.38
CA ARG A 93 -2.48 7.93 5.70
C ARG A 93 -3.69 8.82 5.58
N SER A 94 -3.74 9.71 4.59
CA SER A 94 -4.90 10.58 4.41
C SER A 94 -6.14 9.76 4.01
N LEU A 95 -5.99 8.75 3.19
CA LEU A 95 -7.10 7.86 2.84
C LEU A 95 -7.62 7.11 4.05
N SER A 96 -6.71 6.63 4.91
CA SER A 96 -7.08 5.94 6.14
C SER A 96 -7.87 6.85 7.07
N LEU A 97 -7.45 8.09 7.24
CA LEU A 97 -8.14 9.06 8.08
C LEU A 97 -9.50 9.46 7.51
N ALA A 98 -9.65 9.41 6.20
CA ALA A 98 -10.88 9.80 5.53
C ALA A 98 -11.94 8.68 5.50
N ASP A 99 -11.63 7.50 6.04
CA ASP A 99 -12.53 6.35 6.01
C ASP A 99 -13.04 6.01 7.41
N PRO A 100 -14.15 6.63 7.86
CA PRO A 100 -14.67 6.35 9.20
C PRO A 100 -15.19 4.91 9.36
N LEU A 101 -15.65 4.27 8.28
CA LEU A 101 -16.12 2.90 8.34
C LEU A 101 -14.97 1.94 8.66
N ARG A 102 -13.79 2.25 8.14
CA ARG A 102 -12.60 1.44 8.39
C ARG A 102 -12.20 1.49 9.86
N GLU A 103 -12.26 2.68 10.46
CA GLU A 103 -11.92 2.86 11.88
C GLU A 103 -12.99 2.30 12.81
N ALA A 104 -14.25 2.31 12.36
CA ALA A 104 -15.37 1.87 13.16
C ALA A 104 -15.60 0.35 13.12
N ARG A 105 -14.83 -0.41 12.37
CA ARG A 105 -15.01 -1.86 12.27
C ARG A 105 -14.72 -2.52 13.62
N PRO A 106 -15.71 -3.24 14.19
CA PRO A 106 -15.52 -3.88 15.49
C PRO A 106 -14.59 -5.10 15.44
N ASP A 107 -14.35 -5.67 14.27
CA ASP A 107 -13.46 -6.79 14.06
C ASP A 107 -12.00 -6.40 13.96
N LYS A 108 -11.70 -5.11 13.98
CA LYS A 108 -10.32 -4.62 13.98
C LYS A 108 -9.87 -4.37 15.40
N PRO A 109 -8.74 -4.97 15.80
CA PRO A 109 -8.18 -4.71 17.13
C PRO A 109 -7.69 -3.29 17.27
#